data_4e8327479fc4e9c4e858e30cfbcd08c2
#
_entry.id   4e8327479fc4e9c4e858e30cfbcd08c2
#
_cell.length_a   1.000
_cell.length_b   1.000
_cell.length_c   1.000
_cell.angle_alpha   90.00
_cell.angle_beta   90.00
_cell.angle_gamma   90.00
#
_symmetry.space_group_name_H-M   'P 1'
#
loop_
_entity.id
_entity.type
_entity.pdbx_description
1 polymer ?
#
loop_
_entity_poly.entity_id
_entity_poly.type
_entity_poly.pdbx_seq_one_letter_code
_entity_poly.pdbx_strand_id
1 'polypeptide(L)'
;MPTTNMNGVNGHSHQQRRNPYAPRASDFLNNVSNFKIIESTLREGEQFANAFFDTKTKIAIAKALDAFGVEYIELTSPAASEQSRLDCEAICKLGLKAKVLTHIRCHMDDARIAVETGVDGVDVVIGTSSFLREFSHGKDMAYITKTAIEVINFVKSKGIEVRFSTEDSFRSDLVDLLSIYQTVDKIGVNRVGIADTVGCANPRQVYDLVKTLRGVVACDIEIHLHNDTGMAIANAYTALEAGATHIDTSVLGIGERVGITPLGGLVACLYAADPEYVKSKYKLAMLREIENLVAEAVEVNVPFMNPITGYCAFTHKAGIHAKAILNNPSTYEILKPEDFGLTRYVSIGHRLTGWNAVKSRVEQLGLKLTDEEIKDATAKIKELADVRTQSMDDVDSLLRVYHSGIQSGELAVGQREALDRLLRQHRKAAARERAQESTAVGA
;
A
#
# COMPACT_ATOMS: atom_id res chain seq x y z
N MET A 1 -1.47 -33.82 -58.44
CA MET A 1 -2.42 -33.35 -57.41
C MET A 1 -1.71 -33.28 -56.09
N PRO A 2 -1.41 -32.14 -55.56
CA PRO A 2 -0.87 -32.02 -54.19
C PRO A 2 -2.00 -31.70 -53.22
N THR A 3 -2.03 -32.44 -52.12
CA THR A 3 -2.93 -32.31 -50.98
C THR A 3 -2.55 -31.08 -50.15
N THR A 4 -3.48 -30.16 -50.04
CA THR A 4 -3.40 -28.99 -49.17
C THR A 4 -3.56 -29.39 -47.71
N ASN A 5 -2.52 -29.16 -46.94
CA ASN A 5 -2.56 -29.26 -45.47
C ASN A 5 -2.95 -27.90 -44.92
N MET A 6 -4.20 -27.73 -44.47
CA MET A 6 -4.64 -26.60 -43.68
C MET A 6 -4.50 -26.95 -42.20
N ASN A 7 -3.49 -26.46 -41.56
CA ASN A 7 -3.45 -26.29 -40.10
C ASN A 7 -2.59 -25.07 -39.75
N GLY A 8 -3.22 -23.91 -39.89
CA GLY A 8 -2.70 -22.64 -39.40
C GLY A 8 -3.50 -22.21 -38.16
N VAL A 9 -3.18 -22.78 -37.00
CA VAL A 9 -3.65 -22.20 -35.73
C VAL A 9 -2.83 -20.91 -35.50
N ASN A 10 -3.44 -19.78 -35.79
CA ASN A 10 -2.91 -18.46 -35.41
C ASN A 10 -2.86 -18.39 -33.90
N GLY A 11 -1.70 -18.67 -33.31
CA GLY A 11 -1.34 -18.28 -31.96
C GLY A 11 -1.21 -16.76 -31.92
N HIS A 12 -2.28 -16.07 -31.62
CA HIS A 12 -2.17 -14.69 -31.18
C HIS A 12 -1.45 -14.68 -29.85
N SER A 13 -0.15 -14.46 -29.88
CA SER A 13 0.59 -14.02 -28.71
C SER A 13 -0.10 -12.72 -28.25
N HIS A 14 -0.83 -12.80 -27.14
CA HIS A 14 -1.29 -11.62 -26.44
C HIS A 14 -0.04 -10.93 -25.89
N GLN A 15 0.65 -10.15 -26.72
CA GLN A 15 1.55 -9.11 -26.22
C GLN A 15 0.71 -8.25 -25.29
N GLN A 16 1.01 -8.32 -23.99
CA GLN A 16 0.48 -7.38 -23.01
C GLN A 16 0.70 -5.99 -23.58
N ARG A 17 -0.37 -5.32 -23.99
CA ARG A 17 -0.28 -3.95 -24.48
C ARG A 17 0.25 -3.14 -23.31
N ARG A 18 1.46 -2.60 -23.47
CA ARG A 18 2.04 -1.67 -22.50
C ARG A 18 0.99 -0.61 -22.18
N ASN A 19 0.85 -0.31 -20.89
CA ASN A 19 0.05 0.82 -20.46
C ASN A 19 0.50 2.06 -21.27
N PRO A 20 -0.37 2.69 -22.08
CA PRO A 20 0.02 3.84 -22.92
C PRO A 20 0.49 5.04 -22.09
N TYR A 21 0.17 5.06 -20.80
CA TYR A 21 0.58 6.09 -19.83
C TYR A 21 1.79 5.67 -19.00
N ALA A 22 2.35 4.46 -19.22
CA ALA A 22 3.58 4.09 -18.53
C ALA A 22 4.73 5.01 -18.95
N PRO A 23 5.54 5.49 -18.00
CA PRO A 23 6.70 6.32 -18.28
C PRO A 23 7.59 5.65 -19.34
N ARG A 24 8.08 6.42 -20.30
CA ARG A 24 8.99 5.89 -21.31
C ARG A 24 10.40 5.88 -20.75
N ALA A 25 11.18 4.83 -21.07
CA ALA A 25 12.60 4.75 -20.74
C ALA A 25 13.44 5.91 -21.29
N SER A 26 12.87 6.71 -22.19
CA SER A 26 13.47 7.93 -22.76
C SER A 26 13.28 9.18 -21.90
N ASP A 27 12.49 9.12 -20.82
CA ASP A 27 12.33 10.25 -19.91
C ASP A 27 13.53 10.29 -18.96
N PHE A 28 14.46 11.16 -19.26
CA PHE A 28 15.76 11.28 -18.59
C PHE A 28 15.68 11.50 -17.07
N LEU A 29 14.58 12.06 -16.58
CA LEU A 29 14.36 12.32 -15.15
C LEU A 29 13.58 11.20 -14.43
N ASN A 30 13.01 10.27 -15.15
CA ASN A 30 12.07 9.31 -14.62
C ASN A 30 12.77 8.17 -13.85
N ASN A 31 12.49 8.06 -12.56
CA ASN A 31 13.01 7.03 -11.66
C ASN A 31 11.97 5.99 -11.24
N VAL A 32 10.85 5.85 -11.94
CA VAL A 32 9.80 4.85 -11.59
C VAL A 32 10.33 3.41 -11.64
N SER A 33 11.37 3.15 -12.43
CA SER A 33 12.11 1.88 -12.45
C SER A 33 13.55 2.01 -11.93
N ASN A 34 13.80 3.01 -11.06
CA ASN A 34 15.10 3.21 -10.40
C ASN A 34 14.93 4.00 -9.10
N PHE A 35 14.12 3.52 -8.19
CA PHE A 35 13.83 4.18 -6.92
C PHE A 35 14.32 3.34 -5.74
N LYS A 36 14.36 3.96 -4.57
CA LYS A 36 14.58 3.32 -3.28
C LYS A 36 13.49 3.73 -2.30
N ILE A 37 13.15 2.83 -1.39
CA ILE A 37 12.20 3.06 -0.31
C ILE A 37 12.96 3.31 0.98
N ILE A 38 12.60 4.40 1.66
CA ILE A 38 12.94 4.66 3.05
C ILE A 38 11.69 4.34 3.85
N GLU A 39 11.76 3.30 4.64
CA GLU A 39 10.62 2.82 5.39
C GLU A 39 10.65 3.40 6.80
N SER A 40 9.69 4.26 7.09
CA SER A 40 9.65 5.13 8.25
C SER A 40 8.59 4.72 9.29
N THR A 41 8.10 3.46 9.27
CA THR A 41 7.16 2.96 10.29
C THR A 41 7.74 3.10 11.70
N LEU A 42 9.05 2.88 11.86
CA LEU A 42 9.73 2.98 13.15
C LEU A 42 10.19 4.42 13.49
N ARG A 43 9.78 5.41 12.71
CA ARG A 43 9.96 6.83 13.00
C ARG A 43 8.65 7.59 12.85
N GLU A 44 8.13 7.75 11.64
CA GLU A 44 6.87 8.45 11.37
C GLU A 44 5.69 7.68 11.94
N GLY A 45 5.70 6.35 11.79
CA GLY A 45 4.66 5.49 12.33
C GLY A 45 4.56 5.54 13.86
N GLU A 46 5.63 5.86 14.58
CA GLU A 46 5.57 6.07 16.04
C GLU A 46 4.80 7.34 16.45
N GLN A 47 4.55 8.26 15.52
CA GLN A 47 3.73 9.46 15.74
C GLN A 47 2.24 9.21 15.52
N PHE A 48 1.86 8.02 15.04
CA PHE A 48 0.46 7.63 14.95
C PHE A 48 -0.20 7.57 16.33
N ALA A 49 -1.41 8.09 16.46
CA ALA A 49 -2.06 8.32 17.75
C ALA A 49 -2.15 7.08 18.66
N ASN A 50 -2.27 5.89 18.09
CA ASN A 50 -2.32 4.62 18.85
C ASN A 50 -0.97 3.88 18.88
N ALA A 51 0.10 4.43 18.31
CA ALA A 51 1.36 3.71 18.24
C ALA A 51 2.02 3.58 19.60
N PHE A 52 2.33 2.35 19.93
CA PHE A 52 3.26 2.00 21.02
C PHE A 52 4.05 0.77 20.60
N PHE A 53 5.30 0.96 20.21
CA PHE A 53 6.19 -0.15 19.84
C PHE A 53 7.22 -0.37 20.95
N ASP A 54 7.14 -1.51 21.66
CA ASP A 54 8.24 -1.95 22.49
C ASP A 54 9.45 -2.38 21.65
N THR A 55 10.60 -2.54 22.27
CA THR A 55 11.85 -2.95 21.57
C THR A 55 11.67 -4.25 20.79
N LYS A 56 10.92 -5.22 21.31
CA LYS A 56 10.69 -6.51 20.67
C LYS A 56 9.87 -6.33 19.38
N THR A 57 8.83 -5.53 19.43
CA THR A 57 7.99 -5.21 18.29
C THR A 57 8.78 -4.43 17.21
N LYS A 58 9.58 -3.44 17.61
CA LYS A 58 10.47 -2.71 16.70
C LYS A 58 11.44 -3.64 15.97
N ILE A 59 12.06 -4.56 16.69
CA ILE A 59 12.96 -5.57 16.11
C ILE A 59 12.21 -6.50 15.15
N ALA A 60 10.99 -6.91 15.46
CA ALA A 60 10.19 -7.75 14.58
C ALA A 60 9.82 -7.00 13.28
N ILE A 61 9.37 -5.76 13.39
CA ILE A 61 9.07 -4.90 12.22
C ILE A 61 10.33 -4.66 11.38
N ALA A 62 11.46 -4.28 11.99
CA ALA A 62 12.70 -4.05 11.28
C ALA A 62 13.17 -5.28 10.49
N LYS A 63 13.12 -6.48 11.09
CA LYS A 63 13.45 -7.72 10.41
C LYS A 63 12.50 -8.08 9.28
N ALA A 64 11.20 -7.81 9.45
CA ALA A 64 10.21 -8.07 8.41
C ALA A 64 10.41 -7.14 7.20
N LEU A 65 10.69 -5.86 7.44
CA LEU A 65 10.99 -4.87 6.41
C LEU A 65 12.32 -5.18 5.66
N ASP A 66 13.37 -5.56 6.40
CA ASP A 66 14.63 -6.01 5.80
C ASP A 66 14.43 -7.25 4.93
N ALA A 67 13.67 -8.23 5.43
CA ALA A 67 13.34 -9.43 4.69
C ALA A 67 12.47 -9.15 3.46
N PHE A 68 11.59 -8.15 3.49
CA PHE A 68 10.80 -7.68 2.35
C PHE A 68 11.71 -7.08 1.27
N GLY A 69 12.74 -6.34 1.67
CA GLY A 69 13.78 -5.83 0.78
C GLY A 69 13.82 -4.32 0.63
N VAL A 70 13.29 -3.54 1.59
CA VAL A 70 13.47 -2.07 1.59
C VAL A 70 14.95 -1.72 1.70
N GLU A 71 15.33 -0.60 1.12
CA GLU A 71 16.74 -0.18 1.11
C GLU A 71 17.15 0.50 2.41
N TYR A 72 16.20 1.17 3.07
CA TYR A 72 16.45 1.92 4.30
C TYR A 72 15.33 1.72 5.31
N ILE A 73 15.68 1.72 6.59
CA ILE A 73 14.74 1.74 7.73
C ILE A 73 15.10 2.94 8.58
N GLU A 74 14.15 3.89 8.71
CA GLU A 74 14.32 5.11 9.50
C GLU A 74 13.77 4.90 10.92
N LEU A 75 14.53 5.30 11.92
CA LEU A 75 14.20 5.19 13.34
C LEU A 75 13.95 6.56 13.97
N THR A 76 13.10 6.57 15.00
CA THR A 76 12.88 7.73 15.88
C THR A 76 14.21 8.21 16.46
N SER A 77 14.31 9.52 16.66
CA SER A 77 15.51 10.18 17.19
C SER A 77 15.98 9.54 18.50
N PRO A 78 17.24 9.12 18.60
CA PRO A 78 17.82 8.63 19.86
C PRO A 78 17.97 9.72 20.92
N ALA A 79 17.85 10.99 20.52
CA ALA A 79 17.84 12.13 21.45
C ALA A 79 16.46 12.36 22.10
N ALA A 80 15.41 11.66 21.63
CA ALA A 80 14.06 11.81 22.17
C ALA A 80 13.91 11.24 23.59
N SER A 81 14.52 10.09 23.85
CA SER A 81 14.52 9.43 25.16
C SER A 81 15.65 8.40 25.27
N GLU A 82 15.97 7.97 26.51
CA GLU A 82 16.93 6.89 26.74
C GLU A 82 16.46 5.59 26.08
N GLN A 83 15.16 5.27 26.12
CA GLN A 83 14.62 4.09 25.45
C GLN A 83 14.77 4.15 23.94
N SER A 84 14.52 5.32 23.32
CA SER A 84 14.72 5.50 21.88
C SER A 84 16.19 5.27 21.47
N ARG A 85 17.13 5.70 22.32
CA ARG A 85 18.55 5.44 22.11
C ARG A 85 18.88 3.94 22.17
N LEU A 86 18.39 3.24 23.19
CA LEU A 86 18.58 1.79 23.36
C LEU A 86 17.96 0.99 22.23
N ASP A 87 16.76 1.39 21.77
CA ASP A 87 16.08 0.74 20.63
C ASP A 87 16.90 0.91 19.33
N CYS A 88 17.41 2.12 19.10
CA CYS A 88 18.26 2.42 17.96
C CYS A 88 19.53 1.53 17.97
N GLU A 89 20.24 1.50 19.09
CA GLU A 89 21.44 0.64 19.27
C GLU A 89 21.11 -0.84 19.09
N ALA A 90 19.96 -1.31 19.57
CA ALA A 90 19.56 -2.70 19.43
C ALA A 90 19.29 -3.08 17.98
N ILE A 91 18.63 -2.20 17.21
CA ILE A 91 18.33 -2.42 15.79
C ILE A 91 19.61 -2.37 14.95
N CYS A 92 20.50 -1.42 15.20
CA CYS A 92 21.80 -1.33 14.51
C CYS A 92 22.65 -2.60 14.66
N LYS A 93 22.51 -3.33 15.79
CA LYS A 93 23.25 -4.58 16.06
C LYS A 93 22.64 -5.81 15.38
N LEU A 94 21.49 -5.71 14.67
CA LEU A 94 20.85 -6.85 14.02
C LEU A 94 21.58 -7.35 12.76
N GLY A 95 22.44 -6.53 12.16
CA GLY A 95 23.12 -6.86 10.91
C GLY A 95 22.18 -6.95 9.73
N LEU A 96 21.22 -6.03 9.64
CA LEU A 96 20.27 -5.92 8.54
C LEU A 96 20.99 -5.62 7.22
N LYS A 97 20.37 -5.96 6.10
CA LYS A 97 20.81 -5.55 4.76
C LYS A 97 20.41 -4.12 4.45
N ALA A 98 19.21 -3.75 4.89
CA ALA A 98 18.72 -2.38 4.84
C ALA A 98 19.63 -1.49 5.70
N LYS A 99 19.94 -0.29 5.20
CA LYS A 99 20.64 0.71 5.99
C LYS A 99 19.72 1.28 7.06
N VAL A 100 20.26 1.39 8.27
CA VAL A 100 19.53 1.95 9.40
C VAL A 100 19.80 3.45 9.48
N LEU A 101 18.75 4.25 9.39
CA LEU A 101 18.78 5.70 9.50
C LEU A 101 18.15 6.15 10.83
N THR A 102 18.49 7.33 11.27
CA THR A 102 17.77 7.99 12.37
C THR A 102 17.52 9.46 12.06
N HIS A 103 16.36 9.93 12.47
CA HIS A 103 15.90 11.30 12.29
C HIS A 103 16.34 12.20 13.46
N ILE A 104 16.91 13.37 13.18
CA ILE A 104 17.30 14.33 14.20
C ILE A 104 16.92 15.76 13.82
N ARG A 105 16.68 16.58 14.83
CA ARG A 105 16.64 18.02 14.62
C ARG A 105 18.02 18.53 14.16
N CYS A 106 18.05 19.61 13.41
CA CYS A 106 19.29 20.28 13.02
C CYS A 106 19.95 20.92 14.25
N HIS A 107 20.48 20.08 15.14
CA HIS A 107 21.10 20.46 16.41
C HIS A 107 22.31 19.57 16.68
N MET A 108 23.42 20.19 17.14
CA MET A 108 24.70 19.50 17.32
C MET A 108 24.63 18.39 18.39
N ASP A 109 23.89 18.58 19.46
CA ASP A 109 23.80 17.59 20.54
C ASP A 109 23.00 16.36 20.08
N ASP A 110 21.93 16.57 19.30
CA ASP A 110 21.18 15.47 18.68
C ASP A 110 22.09 14.66 17.73
N ALA A 111 22.91 15.36 16.93
CA ALA A 111 23.86 14.72 16.02
C ALA A 111 24.95 13.91 16.76
N ARG A 112 25.44 14.40 17.89
CA ARG A 112 26.41 13.66 18.72
C ARG A 112 25.83 12.37 19.24
N ILE A 113 24.60 12.41 19.77
CA ILE A 113 23.90 11.21 20.25
C ILE A 113 23.65 10.23 19.11
N ALA A 114 23.17 10.72 17.95
CA ALA A 114 22.85 9.86 16.80
C ALA A 114 24.07 9.08 16.29
N VAL A 115 25.21 9.73 16.11
CA VAL A 115 26.41 9.07 15.55
C VAL A 115 27.01 7.99 16.48
N GLU A 116 26.65 8.01 17.78
CA GLU A 116 27.12 7.02 18.77
C GLU A 116 26.28 5.74 18.77
N THR A 117 25.08 5.72 18.15
CA THR A 117 24.17 4.57 18.16
C THR A 117 24.54 3.47 17.18
N GLY A 118 25.41 3.76 16.22
CA GLY A 118 25.84 2.81 15.20
C GLY A 118 24.97 2.82 13.93
N VAL A 119 24.21 3.88 13.68
CA VAL A 119 23.41 4.06 12.46
C VAL A 119 24.29 4.24 11.23
N ASP A 120 23.79 3.82 10.07
CA ASP A 120 24.43 4.01 8.76
C ASP A 120 24.24 5.43 8.22
N GLY A 121 23.19 6.12 8.66
CA GLY A 121 22.90 7.48 8.21
C GLY A 121 22.08 8.29 9.22
N VAL A 122 22.18 9.62 9.08
CA VAL A 122 21.47 10.59 9.90
C VAL A 122 20.65 11.52 9.00
N ASP A 123 19.36 11.60 9.27
CA ASP A 123 18.42 12.48 8.60
C ASP A 123 18.18 13.74 9.41
N VAL A 124 18.86 14.84 8.99
CA VAL A 124 18.84 16.13 9.66
C VAL A 124 17.66 16.95 9.13
N VAL A 125 16.79 17.47 10.02
CA VAL A 125 15.63 18.27 9.63
C VAL A 125 15.57 19.61 10.33
N ILE A 126 15.08 20.62 9.60
CA ILE A 126 14.70 21.93 10.17
C ILE A 126 13.62 22.59 9.32
N GLY A 127 12.66 23.24 9.96
CA GLY A 127 11.58 23.97 9.28
C GLY A 127 12.08 25.23 8.58
N THR A 128 11.62 25.45 7.34
CA THR A 128 12.01 26.64 6.54
C THR A 128 10.85 27.57 6.21
N SER A 129 9.59 27.11 6.34
CA SER A 129 8.44 27.98 6.11
C SER A 129 8.36 29.13 7.10
N SER A 130 7.73 30.23 6.70
CA SER A 130 7.49 31.38 7.59
C SER A 130 6.72 30.94 8.84
N PHE A 131 5.80 29.99 8.73
CA PHE A 131 5.05 29.43 9.85
C PHE A 131 5.97 28.78 10.89
N LEU A 132 6.87 27.89 10.46
CA LEU A 132 7.78 27.21 11.39
C LEU A 132 8.87 28.13 11.93
N ARG A 133 9.34 29.04 11.08
CA ARG A 133 10.32 30.07 11.51
C ARG A 133 9.77 31.02 12.56
N GLU A 134 8.49 31.40 12.44
CA GLU A 134 7.85 32.32 13.37
C GLU A 134 7.30 31.62 14.62
N PHE A 135 6.56 30.51 14.44
CA PHE A 135 5.77 29.92 15.52
C PHE A 135 6.38 28.64 16.13
N SER A 136 7.45 28.10 15.58
CA SER A 136 8.10 26.90 16.11
C SER A 136 9.45 27.20 16.71
N HIS A 137 10.49 27.48 15.93
CA HIS A 137 11.86 27.58 16.43
C HIS A 137 12.43 29.00 16.49
N GLY A 138 11.81 30.00 15.91
CA GLY A 138 12.23 31.41 16.00
C GLY A 138 13.57 31.71 15.29
N LYS A 139 13.95 30.93 14.24
CA LYS A 139 15.23 31.10 13.57
C LYS A 139 15.06 31.68 12.17
N ASP A 140 15.98 32.52 11.74
CA ASP A 140 16.07 33.03 10.39
C ASP A 140 16.88 32.08 9.47
N MET A 141 16.82 32.32 8.17
CA MET A 141 17.51 31.48 7.18
C MET A 141 19.03 31.50 7.31
N ALA A 142 19.61 32.60 7.80
CA ALA A 142 21.06 32.71 8.02
C ALA A 142 21.51 31.78 9.15
N TYR A 143 20.76 31.74 10.27
CA TYR A 143 20.99 30.80 11.36
C TYR A 143 20.79 29.33 10.88
N ILE A 144 19.70 29.06 10.19
CA ILE A 144 19.38 27.72 9.66
C ILE A 144 20.53 27.22 8.79
N THR A 145 20.96 28.00 7.81
CA THR A 145 22.05 27.66 6.89
C THR A 145 23.36 27.38 7.62
N LYS A 146 23.73 28.28 8.56
CA LYS A 146 24.96 28.12 9.37
C LYS A 146 24.92 26.81 10.16
N THR A 147 23.83 26.58 10.90
CA THR A 147 23.70 25.40 11.77
C THR A 147 23.66 24.11 10.93
N ALA A 148 22.99 24.12 9.77
CA ALA A 148 22.98 22.99 8.86
C ALA A 148 24.40 22.62 8.40
N ILE A 149 25.20 23.60 7.98
CA ILE A 149 26.59 23.38 7.58
C ILE A 149 27.40 22.73 8.71
N GLU A 150 27.27 23.25 9.95
CA GLU A 150 28.01 22.75 11.11
C GLU A 150 27.63 21.29 11.43
N VAL A 151 26.32 21.00 11.51
CA VAL A 151 25.81 19.66 11.84
C VAL A 151 26.15 18.65 10.73
N ILE A 152 25.94 18.99 9.47
CA ILE A 152 26.24 18.13 8.32
C ILE A 152 27.74 17.79 8.29
N ASN A 153 28.63 18.78 8.45
CA ASN A 153 30.07 18.55 8.46
C ASN A 153 30.49 17.66 9.63
N PHE A 154 29.88 17.81 10.79
CA PHE A 154 30.13 16.93 11.94
C PHE A 154 29.73 15.47 11.61
N VAL A 155 28.51 15.21 11.13
CA VAL A 155 28.06 13.86 10.79
C VAL A 155 28.97 13.24 9.71
N LYS A 156 29.28 13.98 8.65
CA LYS A 156 30.21 13.55 7.58
C LYS A 156 31.60 13.20 8.11
N SER A 157 32.10 13.96 9.10
CA SER A 157 33.42 13.68 9.72
C SER A 157 33.49 12.33 10.43
N LYS A 158 32.31 11.71 10.71
CA LYS A 158 32.20 10.37 11.30
C LYS A 158 32.09 9.26 10.25
N GLY A 159 32.09 9.59 8.95
CA GLY A 159 31.97 8.64 7.87
C GLY A 159 30.55 8.08 7.70
N ILE A 160 29.54 8.75 8.24
CA ILE A 160 28.12 8.34 8.25
C ILE A 160 27.39 9.09 7.13
N GLU A 161 26.42 8.45 6.47
CA GLU A 161 25.56 9.12 5.50
C GLU A 161 24.78 10.27 6.15
N VAL A 162 24.57 11.33 5.40
CA VAL A 162 23.78 12.46 5.87
C VAL A 162 22.79 12.89 4.79
N ARG A 163 21.55 13.03 5.23
CA ARG A 163 20.48 13.67 4.48
C ARG A 163 20.13 14.98 5.19
N PHE A 164 19.84 16.00 4.41
CA PHE A 164 19.32 17.27 4.94
C PHE A 164 17.92 17.53 4.36
N SER A 165 16.94 17.74 5.21
CA SER A 165 15.55 18.02 4.82
C SER A 165 15.08 19.37 5.34
N THR A 166 14.27 20.04 4.52
CA THR A 166 13.48 21.17 4.97
C THR A 166 12.07 20.69 5.32
N GLU A 167 11.64 20.94 6.55
CA GLU A 167 10.26 20.71 6.96
C GLU A 167 9.37 21.82 6.38
N ASP A 168 8.15 21.45 5.93
CA ASP A 168 7.17 22.34 5.31
C ASP A 168 7.66 23.01 4.03
N SER A 169 8.28 22.23 3.16
CA SER A 169 8.92 22.71 1.93
C SER A 169 7.91 23.36 0.97
N PHE A 170 6.69 22.86 0.89
CA PHE A 170 5.67 23.36 -0.05
C PHE A 170 5.05 24.70 0.35
N ARG A 171 5.29 25.15 1.59
CA ARG A 171 4.89 26.48 2.05
C ARG A 171 6.09 27.40 2.35
N SER A 172 7.28 26.94 2.04
CA SER A 172 8.52 27.72 2.17
C SER A 172 8.75 28.60 0.94
N ASP A 173 9.53 29.68 1.13
CA ASP A 173 9.98 30.51 -0.01
C ASP A 173 10.89 29.69 -0.94
N LEU A 174 10.62 29.74 -2.23
CA LEU A 174 11.35 28.93 -3.22
C LEU A 174 12.83 29.33 -3.34
N VAL A 175 13.13 30.61 -3.22
CA VAL A 175 14.52 31.12 -3.32
C VAL A 175 15.33 30.66 -2.11
N ASP A 176 14.73 30.75 -0.93
CA ASP A 176 15.33 30.25 0.32
C ASP A 176 15.60 28.72 0.23
N LEU A 177 14.62 27.95 -0.26
CA LEU A 177 14.76 26.49 -0.46
C LEU A 177 15.90 26.15 -1.42
N LEU A 178 15.90 26.73 -2.61
CA LEU A 178 16.93 26.43 -3.62
C LEU A 178 18.31 26.83 -3.12
N SER A 179 18.43 27.94 -2.41
CA SER A 179 19.69 28.43 -1.84
C SER A 179 20.26 27.48 -0.80
N ILE A 180 19.44 27.02 0.15
CA ILE A 180 19.91 26.09 1.19
C ILE A 180 20.25 24.73 0.61
N TYR A 181 19.42 24.18 -0.29
CA TYR A 181 19.69 22.89 -0.91
C TYR A 181 20.97 22.93 -1.76
N GLN A 182 21.20 23.98 -2.53
CA GLN A 182 22.45 24.14 -3.27
C GLN A 182 23.65 24.23 -2.32
N THR A 183 23.49 24.87 -1.17
CA THR A 183 24.57 25.00 -0.18
C THR A 183 24.90 23.64 0.43
N VAL A 184 23.91 22.84 0.83
CA VAL A 184 24.17 21.53 1.44
C VAL A 184 24.63 20.50 0.40
N ASP A 185 24.19 20.58 -0.86
CA ASP A 185 24.70 19.77 -1.96
C ASP A 185 26.20 20.04 -2.18
N LYS A 186 26.62 21.31 -2.19
CA LYS A 186 28.03 21.69 -2.35
C LYS A 186 28.93 21.17 -1.25
N ILE A 187 28.44 21.06 -0.01
CA ILE A 187 29.21 20.45 1.09
C ILE A 187 29.13 18.92 1.09
N GLY A 188 28.35 18.34 0.16
CA GLY A 188 28.35 16.92 -0.18
C GLY A 188 27.46 16.08 0.73
N VAL A 189 26.22 16.45 0.95
CA VAL A 189 25.21 15.56 1.54
C VAL A 189 24.94 14.39 0.58
N ASN A 190 24.55 13.26 1.13
CA ASN A 190 24.16 12.10 0.32
C ASN A 190 22.79 12.31 -0.34
N ARG A 191 21.85 12.94 0.38
CA ARG A 191 20.50 13.24 -0.08
C ARG A 191 20.02 14.58 0.44
N VAL A 192 19.13 15.20 -0.31
CA VAL A 192 18.28 16.29 0.16
C VAL A 192 16.83 15.80 0.24
N GLY A 193 16.12 16.17 1.30
CA GLY A 193 14.73 15.77 1.54
C GLY A 193 13.77 16.93 1.35
N ILE A 194 12.67 16.69 0.65
CA ILE A 194 11.53 17.61 0.50
C ILE A 194 10.36 17.07 1.32
N ALA A 195 9.77 17.87 2.21
CA ALA A 195 8.65 17.42 3.02
C ALA A 195 7.37 18.24 2.74
N ASP A 196 6.30 17.53 2.35
CA ASP A 196 4.93 18.04 2.41
C ASP A 196 4.35 17.77 3.80
N THR A 197 4.81 18.55 4.76
CA THR A 197 4.54 18.34 6.19
C THR A 197 3.06 18.41 6.55
N VAL A 198 2.27 19.18 5.82
CA VAL A 198 0.84 19.36 6.09
C VAL A 198 -0.07 18.70 5.06
N GLY A 199 0.48 17.93 4.12
CA GLY A 199 -0.27 17.20 3.10
C GLY A 199 -1.07 18.10 2.15
N CYS A 200 -0.55 19.29 1.84
CA CYS A 200 -1.25 20.30 1.01
C CYS A 200 -0.88 20.24 -0.47
N ALA A 201 0.18 19.55 -0.83
CA ALA A 201 0.68 19.51 -2.19
C ALA A 201 -0.20 18.60 -3.09
N ASN A 202 -0.36 19.02 -4.34
CA ASN A 202 -0.93 18.18 -5.38
C ASN A 202 0.18 17.68 -6.34
N PRO A 203 -0.10 16.67 -7.20
CA PRO A 203 0.91 16.11 -8.09
C PRO A 203 1.62 17.12 -8.98
N ARG A 204 0.91 18.14 -9.44
CA ARG A 204 1.52 19.19 -10.29
C ARG A 204 2.56 20.00 -9.52
N GLN A 205 2.22 20.40 -8.29
CA GLN A 205 3.14 21.15 -7.43
C GLN A 205 4.37 20.31 -7.06
N VAL A 206 4.16 19.01 -6.78
CA VAL A 206 5.27 18.07 -6.50
C VAL A 206 6.19 17.95 -7.71
N TYR A 207 5.63 17.73 -8.90
CA TYR A 207 6.42 17.65 -10.12
C TYR A 207 7.27 18.91 -10.34
N ASP A 208 6.65 20.08 -10.25
CA ASP A 208 7.31 21.35 -10.52
C ASP A 208 8.44 21.64 -9.50
N LEU A 209 8.22 21.38 -8.21
CA LEU A 209 9.25 21.59 -7.17
C LEU A 209 10.41 20.59 -7.31
N VAL A 210 10.12 19.30 -7.44
CA VAL A 210 11.15 18.25 -7.56
C VAL A 210 11.99 18.45 -8.82
N LYS A 211 11.36 18.74 -9.96
CA LYS A 211 12.05 19.02 -11.21
C LYS A 211 12.94 20.25 -11.13
N THR A 212 12.45 21.31 -10.49
CA THR A 212 13.22 22.53 -10.27
C THR A 212 14.44 22.25 -9.40
N LEU A 213 14.24 21.54 -8.28
CA LEU A 213 15.33 21.16 -7.39
C LEU A 213 16.34 20.25 -8.06
N ARG A 214 15.89 19.29 -8.88
CA ARG A 214 16.79 18.41 -9.65
C ARG A 214 17.71 19.19 -10.61
N GLY A 215 17.30 20.35 -11.06
CA GLY A 215 18.14 21.26 -11.85
C GLY A 215 19.22 22.00 -11.04
N VAL A 216 19.17 21.97 -9.72
CA VAL A 216 20.01 22.76 -8.81
C VAL A 216 20.98 21.90 -8.00
N VAL A 217 20.61 20.66 -7.66
CA VAL A 217 21.41 19.74 -6.84
C VAL A 217 21.87 18.51 -7.64
N ALA A 218 23.03 17.96 -7.31
CA ALA A 218 23.56 16.75 -7.90
C ALA A 218 23.30 15.49 -7.07
N CYS A 219 23.16 15.64 -5.74
CA CYS A 219 22.87 14.54 -4.83
C CYS A 219 21.49 13.92 -5.04
N ASP A 220 21.21 12.81 -4.38
CA ASP A 220 19.90 12.16 -4.42
C ASP A 220 18.79 13.06 -3.82
N ILE A 221 17.56 12.93 -4.30
CA ILE A 221 16.38 13.64 -3.79
C ILE A 221 15.44 12.63 -3.16
N GLU A 222 15.11 12.87 -1.91
CA GLU A 222 14.15 12.13 -1.11
C GLU A 222 12.89 12.95 -0.92
N ILE A 223 11.73 12.30 -0.87
CA ILE A 223 10.46 12.98 -0.67
C ILE A 223 9.62 12.31 0.41
N HIS A 224 9.14 13.15 1.34
CA HIS A 224 8.28 12.80 2.45
C HIS A 224 6.92 13.49 2.29
N LEU A 225 5.84 12.70 2.21
CA LEU A 225 4.54 13.21 1.77
C LEU A 225 3.43 12.78 2.72
N HIS A 226 2.86 13.73 3.48
CA HIS A 226 1.67 13.48 4.28
C HIS A 226 0.42 13.33 3.42
N ASN A 227 -0.57 12.60 3.93
CA ASN A 227 -1.75 12.14 3.19
C ASN A 227 -3.03 12.90 3.57
N ASP A 228 -2.94 14.10 4.12
CA ASP A 228 -4.09 14.89 4.61
C ASP A 228 -5.14 15.13 3.53
N THR A 229 -4.71 15.30 2.28
CA THR A 229 -5.61 15.48 1.13
C THR A 229 -5.85 14.20 0.33
N GLY A 230 -5.32 13.04 0.78
CA GLY A 230 -5.44 11.75 0.09
C GLY A 230 -4.56 11.60 -1.14
N MET A 231 -3.56 12.46 -1.35
CA MET A 231 -2.75 12.49 -2.58
C MET A 231 -1.35 11.89 -2.41
N ALA A 232 -0.97 11.38 -1.25
CA ALA A 232 0.40 10.96 -0.97
C ALA A 232 0.96 9.94 -1.99
N ILE A 233 0.20 8.91 -2.37
CA ILE A 233 0.63 7.93 -3.38
C ILE A 233 0.84 8.59 -4.74
N ALA A 234 -0.13 9.40 -5.19
CA ALA A 234 -0.04 10.10 -6.47
C ALA A 234 1.14 11.07 -6.49
N ASN A 235 1.36 11.78 -5.39
CA ASN A 235 2.47 12.69 -5.21
C ASN A 235 3.82 11.94 -5.24
N ALA A 236 3.93 10.79 -4.56
CA ALA A 236 5.14 9.96 -4.54
C ALA A 236 5.50 9.45 -5.94
N TYR A 237 4.52 8.94 -6.68
CA TYR A 237 4.72 8.50 -8.05
C TYR A 237 5.20 9.67 -8.94
N THR A 238 4.53 10.81 -8.85
CA THR A 238 4.88 12.01 -9.62
C THR A 238 6.27 12.56 -9.25
N ALA A 239 6.68 12.45 -7.99
CA ALA A 239 8.03 12.83 -7.57
C ALA A 239 9.11 12.00 -8.27
N LEU A 240 8.88 10.67 -8.42
CA LEU A 240 9.79 9.79 -9.17
C LEU A 240 9.85 10.17 -10.65
N GLU A 241 8.73 10.53 -11.27
CA GLU A 241 8.69 11.04 -12.64
C GLU A 241 9.49 12.35 -12.80
N ALA A 242 9.49 13.20 -11.77
CA ALA A 242 10.19 14.47 -11.76
C ALA A 242 11.69 14.39 -11.42
N GLY A 243 12.19 13.21 -10.99
CA GLY A 243 13.61 12.98 -10.71
C GLY A 243 13.96 12.76 -9.24
N ALA A 244 12.98 12.56 -8.35
CA ALA A 244 13.24 12.02 -7.01
C ALA A 244 13.77 10.58 -7.11
N THR A 245 14.59 10.18 -6.15
CA THR A 245 15.25 8.87 -6.13
C THR A 245 14.82 8.01 -4.93
N HIS A 246 14.32 8.66 -3.88
CA HIS A 246 13.92 8.01 -2.63
C HIS A 246 12.52 8.49 -2.21
N ILE A 247 11.72 7.56 -1.73
CA ILE A 247 10.38 7.83 -1.22
C ILE A 247 10.27 7.32 0.21
N ASP A 248 9.80 8.18 1.12
CA ASP A 248 9.45 7.79 2.47
C ASP A 248 8.08 7.12 2.47
N THR A 249 8.01 5.96 3.10
CA THR A 249 6.77 5.21 3.28
C THR A 249 6.59 4.78 4.72
N SER A 250 5.37 4.45 5.08
CA SER A 250 5.09 3.67 6.29
C SER A 250 4.13 2.52 5.97
N VAL A 251 4.22 1.45 6.74
CA VAL A 251 3.27 0.34 6.64
C VAL A 251 1.88 0.86 6.95
N LEU A 252 0.89 0.55 6.11
CA LEU A 252 -0.49 1.08 6.19
C LEU A 252 -0.59 2.61 6.10
N GLY A 253 0.51 3.30 5.85
CA GLY A 253 0.54 4.77 5.81
C GLY A 253 0.41 5.43 7.18
N ILE A 254 0.64 4.71 8.30
CA ILE A 254 0.51 5.29 9.64
C ILE A 254 1.54 6.40 9.89
N GLY A 255 1.17 7.40 10.68
CA GLY A 255 2.01 8.54 11.02
C GLY A 255 1.21 9.65 11.67
N GLU A 256 1.81 10.82 11.79
CA GLU A 256 1.17 12.03 12.34
C GLU A 256 -0.12 12.35 11.55
N ARG A 257 -1.20 12.67 12.23
CA ARG A 257 -2.54 12.95 11.69
C ARG A 257 -3.09 11.77 10.88
N VAL A 258 -3.10 11.88 9.54
CA VAL A 258 -3.55 10.84 8.61
C VAL A 258 -2.39 10.05 7.97
N GLY A 259 -1.17 10.28 8.47
CA GLY A 259 0.03 9.59 8.07
C GLY A 259 0.64 10.03 6.75
N ILE A 260 1.46 9.16 6.17
CA ILE A 260 2.25 9.41 4.96
C ILE A 260 1.94 8.41 3.84
N THR A 261 2.77 8.40 2.80
CA THR A 261 2.65 7.45 1.69
C THR A 261 2.62 6.00 2.19
N PRO A 262 1.52 5.25 2.02
CA PRO A 262 1.44 3.86 2.45
C PRO A 262 2.31 2.95 1.57
N LEU A 263 3.15 2.11 2.20
CA LEU A 263 4.04 1.16 1.52
C LEU A 263 3.28 0.29 0.50
N GLY A 264 2.21 -0.38 0.94
CA GLY A 264 1.42 -1.27 0.06
C GLY A 264 0.77 -0.54 -1.10
N GLY A 265 0.25 0.67 -0.86
CA GLY A 265 -0.36 1.50 -1.90
C GLY A 265 0.65 1.98 -2.95
N LEU A 266 1.84 2.39 -2.53
CA LEU A 266 2.92 2.77 -3.44
C LEU A 266 3.41 1.57 -4.25
N VAL A 267 3.62 0.42 -3.61
CA VAL A 267 4.00 -0.84 -4.28
C VAL A 267 2.97 -1.23 -5.34
N ALA A 268 1.67 -1.11 -5.07
CA ALA A 268 0.62 -1.39 -6.05
C ALA A 268 0.73 -0.47 -7.29
N CYS A 269 0.97 0.81 -7.06
CA CYS A 269 1.12 1.80 -8.13
C CYS A 269 2.36 1.53 -9.00
N LEU A 270 3.50 1.26 -8.36
CA LEU A 270 4.76 0.97 -9.05
C LEU A 270 4.75 -0.39 -9.76
N TYR A 271 4.11 -1.41 -9.17
CA TYR A 271 3.89 -2.69 -9.82
C TYR A 271 3.07 -2.55 -11.10
N ALA A 272 2.02 -1.73 -11.09
CA ALA A 272 1.23 -1.47 -12.30
C ALA A 272 2.04 -0.82 -13.42
N ALA A 273 3.08 -0.04 -13.08
CA ALA A 273 3.99 0.59 -14.04
C ALA A 273 5.07 -0.37 -14.56
N ASP A 274 5.75 -1.08 -13.66
CA ASP A 274 6.83 -2.02 -13.99
C ASP A 274 6.84 -3.23 -13.03
N PRO A 275 6.00 -4.25 -13.27
CA PRO A 275 5.88 -5.40 -12.37
C PRO A 275 7.17 -6.21 -12.24
N GLU A 276 7.98 -6.31 -13.31
CA GLU A 276 9.21 -7.11 -13.28
C GLU A 276 10.28 -6.43 -12.41
N TYR A 277 10.41 -5.12 -12.50
CA TYR A 277 11.31 -4.37 -11.66
C TYR A 277 10.93 -4.49 -10.17
N VAL A 278 9.65 -4.28 -9.84
CA VAL A 278 9.17 -4.35 -8.46
C VAL A 278 9.34 -5.76 -7.87
N LYS A 279 9.00 -6.82 -8.61
CA LYS A 279 9.23 -8.22 -8.20
C LYS A 279 10.70 -8.57 -8.01
N SER A 280 11.58 -7.97 -8.79
CA SER A 280 13.03 -8.21 -8.66
C SER A 280 13.60 -7.62 -7.37
N LYS A 281 12.98 -6.56 -6.84
CA LYS A 281 13.44 -5.85 -5.64
C LYS A 281 12.82 -6.37 -4.35
N TYR A 282 11.51 -6.61 -4.34
CA TYR A 282 10.73 -6.81 -3.12
C TYR A 282 10.08 -8.19 -3.09
N LYS A 283 10.05 -8.81 -1.91
CA LYS A 283 9.33 -10.06 -1.65
C LYS A 283 7.84 -9.78 -1.39
N LEU A 284 7.10 -9.51 -2.45
CA LEU A 284 5.73 -9.01 -2.41
C LEU A 284 4.77 -9.87 -1.60
N ALA A 285 5.00 -11.19 -1.52
CA ALA A 285 4.18 -12.12 -0.74
C ALA A 285 4.23 -11.85 0.79
N MET A 286 5.23 -11.10 1.28
CA MET A 286 5.35 -10.74 2.69
C MET A 286 4.49 -9.53 3.07
N LEU A 287 3.95 -8.78 2.11
CA LEU A 287 3.28 -7.50 2.38
C LEU A 287 2.10 -7.67 3.36
N ARG A 288 1.28 -8.70 3.18
CA ARG A 288 0.15 -8.98 4.08
C ARG A 288 0.60 -9.28 5.51
N GLU A 289 1.67 -10.04 5.67
CA GLU A 289 2.22 -10.36 6.99
C GLU A 289 2.73 -9.11 7.69
N ILE A 290 3.46 -8.25 6.96
CA ILE A 290 4.00 -7.00 7.49
C ILE A 290 2.87 -6.05 7.90
N GLU A 291 1.85 -5.88 7.07
CA GLU A 291 0.73 -5.01 7.37
C GLU A 291 -0.09 -5.53 8.57
N ASN A 292 -0.28 -6.85 8.68
CA ASN A 292 -0.93 -7.44 9.85
C ASN A 292 -0.10 -7.25 11.12
N LEU A 293 1.22 -7.42 11.06
CA LEU A 293 2.13 -7.21 12.20
C LEU A 293 2.01 -5.77 12.72
N VAL A 294 2.03 -4.78 11.84
CA VAL A 294 1.93 -3.37 12.25
C VAL A 294 0.50 -3.04 12.71
N ALA A 295 -0.53 -3.51 11.98
CA ALA A 295 -1.93 -3.31 12.38
C ALA A 295 -2.22 -3.85 13.79
N GLU A 296 -1.72 -5.06 14.10
CA GLU A 296 -1.82 -5.65 15.44
C GLU A 296 -1.10 -4.82 16.49
N ALA A 297 0.12 -4.34 16.17
CA ALA A 297 0.93 -3.55 17.11
C ALA A 297 0.31 -2.17 17.45
N VAL A 298 -0.48 -1.59 16.54
CA VAL A 298 -1.16 -0.31 16.78
C VAL A 298 -2.67 -0.47 17.03
N GLU A 299 -3.13 -1.70 17.25
CA GLU A 299 -4.51 -2.06 17.60
C GLU A 299 -5.56 -1.57 16.57
N VAL A 300 -5.24 -1.66 15.28
CA VAL A 300 -6.17 -1.38 14.19
C VAL A 300 -6.33 -2.59 13.27
N ASN A 301 -7.35 -2.59 12.43
CA ASN A 301 -7.48 -3.59 11.37
C ASN A 301 -6.91 -3.05 10.06
N VAL A 302 -6.32 -3.93 9.24
CA VAL A 302 -6.04 -3.61 7.85
C VAL A 302 -7.34 -3.17 7.17
N PRO A 303 -7.40 -1.99 6.53
CA PRO A 303 -8.62 -1.51 5.92
C PRO A 303 -9.17 -2.50 4.91
N PHE A 304 -10.50 -2.71 4.94
CA PHE A 304 -11.16 -3.71 4.10
C PHE A 304 -10.87 -3.51 2.60
N MET A 305 -10.70 -2.26 2.16
CA MET A 305 -10.40 -1.86 0.79
C MET A 305 -8.92 -1.46 0.60
N ASN A 306 -8.03 -1.88 1.50
CA ASN A 306 -6.60 -1.58 1.36
C ASN A 306 -6.08 -2.13 0.02
N PRO A 307 -5.28 -1.37 -0.73
CA PRO A 307 -4.64 -1.89 -1.94
C PRO A 307 -3.88 -3.19 -1.63
N ILE A 308 -4.01 -4.19 -2.49
CA ILE A 308 -3.38 -5.52 -2.40
C ILE A 308 -3.90 -6.36 -1.24
N THR A 309 -3.72 -5.96 0.00
CA THR A 309 -3.88 -6.81 1.20
C THR A 309 -5.28 -6.77 1.81
N GLY A 310 -6.08 -5.77 1.46
CA GLY A 310 -7.46 -5.66 1.90
C GLY A 310 -8.31 -6.85 1.44
N TYR A 311 -9.29 -7.23 2.25
CA TYR A 311 -10.12 -8.40 1.98
C TYR A 311 -10.80 -8.37 0.60
N CYS A 312 -11.22 -7.19 0.12
CA CYS A 312 -11.90 -7.08 -1.17
C CYS A 312 -10.99 -6.66 -2.33
N ALA A 313 -9.67 -6.53 -2.13
CA ALA A 313 -8.75 -6.07 -3.17
C ALA A 313 -8.81 -6.92 -4.46
N PHE A 314 -8.99 -8.26 -4.32
CA PHE A 314 -9.13 -9.19 -5.43
C PHE A 314 -10.48 -9.93 -5.40
N THR A 315 -11.54 -9.23 -4.95
CA THR A 315 -12.89 -9.79 -4.85
C THR A 315 -13.77 -9.25 -5.97
N HIS A 316 -14.35 -10.14 -6.76
CA HIS A 316 -15.27 -9.81 -7.83
C HIS A 316 -16.69 -10.26 -7.47
N LYS A 317 -17.67 -9.36 -7.59
CA LYS A 317 -19.05 -9.61 -7.18
C LYS A 317 -20.06 -9.56 -8.34
N ALA A 318 -19.95 -8.57 -9.23
CA ALA A 318 -20.90 -8.42 -10.32
C ALA A 318 -20.81 -9.56 -11.33
N GLY A 319 -21.95 -10.15 -11.74
CA GLY A 319 -21.98 -11.34 -12.62
C GLY A 319 -21.26 -11.15 -13.96
N ILE A 320 -21.30 -9.94 -14.52
CA ILE A 320 -20.58 -9.62 -15.77
C ILE A 320 -19.06 -9.63 -15.55
N HIS A 321 -18.59 -9.08 -14.41
CA HIS A 321 -17.17 -9.10 -14.04
C HIS A 321 -16.73 -10.52 -13.74
N ALA A 322 -17.51 -11.28 -12.96
CA ALA A 322 -17.20 -12.65 -12.60
C ALA A 322 -17.00 -13.53 -13.84
N LYS A 323 -17.89 -13.39 -14.85
CA LYS A 323 -17.74 -14.11 -16.13
C LYS A 323 -16.42 -13.79 -16.83
N ALA A 324 -16.06 -12.50 -16.90
CA ALA A 324 -14.85 -12.07 -17.61
C ALA A 324 -13.58 -12.52 -16.87
N ILE A 325 -13.54 -12.38 -15.55
CA ILE A 325 -12.43 -12.81 -14.68
C ILE A 325 -12.19 -14.32 -14.78
N LEU A 326 -13.25 -15.14 -14.80
CA LEU A 326 -13.12 -16.59 -14.94
C LEU A 326 -12.55 -17.00 -16.31
N ASN A 327 -12.83 -16.21 -17.36
CA ASN A 327 -12.27 -16.46 -18.68
C ASN A 327 -10.83 -15.92 -18.80
N ASN A 328 -10.57 -14.70 -18.33
CA ASN A 328 -9.26 -14.08 -18.35
C ASN A 328 -9.18 -12.99 -17.25
N PRO A 329 -8.43 -13.22 -16.17
CA PRO A 329 -8.28 -12.26 -15.09
C PRO A 329 -7.86 -10.85 -15.53
N SER A 330 -7.01 -10.73 -16.56
CA SER A 330 -6.51 -9.43 -17.05
C SER A 330 -7.61 -8.52 -17.63
N THR A 331 -8.88 -9.00 -17.72
CA THR A 331 -10.00 -8.16 -18.14
C THR A 331 -10.38 -7.11 -17.06
N TYR A 332 -10.12 -7.40 -15.80
CA TYR A 332 -10.48 -6.51 -14.67
C TYR A 332 -9.40 -6.44 -13.57
N GLU A 333 -8.27 -7.15 -13.73
CA GLU A 333 -7.14 -7.09 -12.80
C GLU A 333 -5.88 -6.61 -13.52
N ILE A 334 -5.26 -5.58 -12.99
CA ILE A 334 -3.93 -5.08 -13.41
C ILE A 334 -2.83 -5.60 -12.48
N LEU A 335 -3.18 -5.95 -11.24
CA LEU A 335 -2.31 -6.61 -10.28
C LEU A 335 -2.62 -8.11 -10.32
N LYS A 336 -1.59 -8.95 -10.23
CA LYS A 336 -1.74 -10.39 -10.15
C LYS A 336 -1.69 -10.82 -8.68
N PRO A 337 -2.79 -11.29 -8.07
CA PRO A 337 -2.79 -11.66 -6.65
C PRO A 337 -1.75 -12.71 -6.32
N GLU A 338 -1.43 -13.61 -7.25
CA GLU A 338 -0.43 -14.68 -7.08
C GLU A 338 0.98 -14.12 -6.80
N ASP A 339 1.36 -12.99 -7.40
CA ASP A 339 2.66 -12.35 -7.15
C ASP A 339 2.78 -11.81 -5.72
N PHE A 340 1.63 -11.58 -5.06
CA PHE A 340 1.53 -11.15 -3.66
C PHE A 340 1.22 -12.29 -2.69
N GLY A 341 1.28 -13.57 -3.14
CA GLY A 341 0.92 -14.72 -2.33
C GLY A 341 -0.58 -14.77 -1.99
N LEU A 342 -1.42 -14.13 -2.79
CA LEU A 342 -2.85 -14.01 -2.59
C LEU A 342 -3.64 -14.73 -3.67
N THR A 343 -4.94 -14.86 -3.48
CA THR A 343 -5.86 -15.47 -4.44
C THR A 343 -7.03 -14.55 -4.71
N ARG A 344 -7.56 -14.60 -5.94
CA ARG A 344 -8.81 -13.92 -6.25
C ARG A 344 -10.00 -14.68 -5.70
N TYR A 345 -11.03 -13.93 -5.40
CA TYR A 345 -12.29 -14.45 -4.90
C TYR A 345 -13.46 -13.96 -5.75
N VAL A 346 -14.25 -14.90 -6.27
CA VAL A 346 -15.51 -14.57 -6.95
C VAL A 346 -16.65 -14.76 -5.96
N SER A 347 -17.24 -13.66 -5.52
CA SER A 347 -18.35 -13.69 -4.57
C SER A 347 -19.61 -14.23 -5.24
N ILE A 348 -20.20 -15.26 -4.63
CA ILE A 348 -21.51 -15.79 -4.96
C ILE A 348 -22.41 -15.75 -3.71
N GLY A 349 -23.73 -15.97 -3.88
CA GLY A 349 -24.64 -15.89 -2.72
C GLY A 349 -25.23 -14.49 -2.51
N HIS A 350 -25.28 -13.66 -3.54
CA HIS A 350 -25.89 -12.34 -3.51
C HIS A 350 -26.80 -12.12 -4.73
N ARG A 351 -27.62 -11.05 -4.71
CA ARG A 351 -28.60 -10.74 -5.76
C ARG A 351 -28.02 -10.58 -7.17
N LEU A 352 -26.75 -10.18 -7.28
CA LEU A 352 -26.06 -9.98 -8.55
C LEU A 352 -25.30 -11.22 -9.02
N THR A 353 -25.43 -12.37 -8.34
CA THR A 353 -24.76 -13.62 -8.68
C THR A 353 -25.08 -14.05 -10.11
N GLY A 354 -24.05 -14.26 -10.93
CA GLY A 354 -24.19 -14.76 -12.29
C GLY A 354 -24.04 -16.28 -12.34
N TRP A 355 -24.76 -16.94 -13.24
CA TRP A 355 -24.72 -18.41 -13.38
C TRP A 355 -23.33 -18.95 -13.76
N ASN A 356 -22.48 -18.17 -14.45
CA ASN A 356 -21.10 -18.58 -14.74
C ASN A 356 -20.23 -18.71 -13.49
N ALA A 357 -20.44 -17.86 -12.48
CA ALA A 357 -19.75 -17.96 -11.19
C ALA A 357 -20.22 -19.21 -10.43
N VAL A 358 -21.53 -19.51 -10.47
CA VAL A 358 -22.08 -20.73 -9.89
C VAL A 358 -21.57 -21.96 -10.63
N LYS A 359 -21.46 -21.93 -11.97
CA LYS A 359 -20.88 -23.01 -12.79
C LYS A 359 -19.45 -23.32 -12.35
N SER A 360 -18.62 -22.31 -12.24
CA SER A 360 -17.24 -22.49 -11.75
C SER A 360 -17.20 -23.10 -10.35
N ARG A 361 -18.14 -22.73 -9.46
CA ARG A 361 -18.21 -23.33 -8.13
C ARG A 361 -18.68 -24.79 -8.16
N VAL A 362 -19.64 -25.11 -9.00
CA VAL A 362 -20.12 -26.49 -9.26
C VAL A 362 -18.95 -27.38 -9.71
N GLU A 363 -18.13 -26.89 -10.64
CA GLU A 363 -16.94 -27.57 -11.13
C GLU A 363 -15.89 -27.77 -10.00
N GLN A 364 -15.63 -26.76 -9.20
CA GLN A 364 -14.73 -26.86 -8.04
C GLN A 364 -15.19 -27.87 -6.99
N LEU A 365 -16.51 -28.00 -6.81
CA LEU A 365 -17.12 -28.97 -5.89
C LEU A 365 -17.18 -30.38 -6.48
N GLY A 366 -16.78 -30.58 -7.76
CA GLY A 366 -16.85 -31.84 -8.47
C GLY A 366 -18.28 -32.34 -8.76
N LEU A 367 -19.27 -31.44 -8.76
CA LEU A 367 -20.67 -31.73 -9.01
C LEU A 367 -20.94 -31.76 -10.52
N LYS A 368 -21.85 -32.64 -10.95
CA LYS A 368 -22.25 -32.78 -12.36
C LYS A 368 -23.66 -32.22 -12.55
N LEU A 369 -23.74 -31.01 -13.06
CA LEU A 369 -24.98 -30.31 -13.40
C LEU A 369 -24.91 -29.78 -14.83
N THR A 370 -26.03 -29.81 -15.54
CA THR A 370 -26.17 -29.16 -16.84
C THR A 370 -26.24 -27.64 -16.71
N ASP A 371 -26.00 -26.90 -17.79
CA ASP A 371 -26.09 -25.43 -17.79
C ASP A 371 -27.50 -24.93 -17.40
N GLU A 372 -28.56 -25.69 -17.72
CA GLU A 372 -29.94 -25.34 -17.34
C GLU A 372 -30.15 -25.53 -15.83
N GLU A 373 -29.69 -26.65 -15.29
CA GLU A 373 -29.72 -26.89 -13.82
C GLU A 373 -28.92 -25.87 -13.04
N ILE A 374 -27.75 -25.45 -13.55
CA ILE A 374 -26.94 -24.39 -12.93
C ILE A 374 -27.67 -23.05 -12.95
N LYS A 375 -28.38 -22.72 -14.04
CA LYS A 375 -29.21 -21.50 -14.10
C LYS A 375 -30.36 -21.52 -13.10
N ASP A 376 -31.03 -22.69 -12.96
CA ASP A 376 -32.08 -22.85 -11.95
C ASP A 376 -31.54 -22.77 -10.53
N ALA A 377 -30.43 -23.44 -10.22
CA ALA A 377 -29.74 -23.30 -8.94
C ALA A 377 -29.34 -21.84 -8.66
N THR A 378 -28.87 -21.11 -9.68
CA THR A 378 -28.53 -19.69 -9.57
C THR A 378 -29.75 -18.84 -9.22
N ALA A 379 -30.89 -19.13 -9.81
CA ALA A 379 -32.16 -18.44 -9.49
C ALA A 379 -32.53 -18.62 -8.01
N LYS A 380 -32.38 -19.86 -7.49
CA LYS A 380 -32.65 -20.16 -6.07
C LYS A 380 -31.67 -19.44 -5.12
N ILE A 381 -30.35 -19.40 -5.47
CA ILE A 381 -29.37 -18.63 -4.71
C ILE A 381 -29.76 -17.16 -4.64
N LYS A 382 -30.20 -16.58 -5.76
CA LYS A 382 -30.64 -15.16 -5.81
C LYS A 382 -31.90 -14.92 -4.98
N GLU A 383 -32.85 -15.84 -5.02
CA GLU A 383 -34.08 -15.77 -4.21
C GLU A 383 -33.75 -15.78 -2.69
N LEU A 384 -32.82 -16.63 -2.24
CA LEU A 384 -32.33 -16.62 -0.87
C LEU A 384 -31.58 -15.31 -0.55
N ALA A 385 -30.82 -14.81 -1.51
CA ALA A 385 -30.06 -13.57 -1.38
C ALA A 385 -30.93 -12.32 -1.38
N ASP A 386 -32.19 -12.39 -1.78
CA ASP A 386 -33.16 -11.31 -1.61
C ASP A 386 -33.49 -11.05 -0.13
N VAL A 387 -33.35 -12.07 0.70
CA VAL A 387 -33.55 -11.98 2.14
C VAL A 387 -32.29 -11.51 2.85
N ARG A 388 -31.17 -12.20 2.62
CA ARG A 388 -29.83 -11.86 3.10
C ARG A 388 -28.75 -12.42 2.19
N THR A 389 -27.58 -11.81 2.17
CA THR A 389 -26.40 -12.41 1.51
C THR A 389 -26.12 -13.79 2.11
N GLN A 390 -25.93 -14.79 1.27
CA GLN A 390 -25.59 -16.16 1.65
C GLN A 390 -24.07 -16.28 1.80
N SER A 391 -23.63 -17.06 2.77
CA SER A 391 -22.20 -17.43 2.88
C SER A 391 -21.82 -18.43 1.77
N MET A 392 -20.53 -18.66 1.58
CA MET A 392 -20.06 -19.69 0.66
C MET A 392 -20.55 -21.08 1.08
N ASP A 393 -20.54 -21.37 2.38
CA ASP A 393 -21.00 -22.65 2.94
C ASP A 393 -22.50 -22.85 2.72
N ASP A 394 -23.31 -21.78 2.83
CA ASP A 394 -24.74 -21.83 2.49
C ASP A 394 -24.95 -22.18 1.01
N VAL A 395 -24.18 -21.55 0.12
CA VAL A 395 -24.25 -21.82 -1.32
C VAL A 395 -23.78 -23.21 -1.66
N ASP A 396 -22.66 -23.67 -1.10
CA ASP A 396 -22.14 -25.01 -1.30
C ASP A 396 -23.13 -26.10 -0.83
N SER A 397 -23.73 -25.87 0.33
CA SER A 397 -24.76 -26.76 0.87
C SER A 397 -25.99 -26.82 -0.05
N LEU A 398 -26.44 -25.67 -0.56
CA LEU A 398 -27.54 -25.61 -1.52
C LEU A 398 -27.20 -26.37 -2.81
N LEU A 399 -26.01 -26.15 -3.37
CA LEU A 399 -25.58 -26.84 -4.61
C LEU A 399 -25.49 -28.34 -4.42
N ARG A 400 -24.98 -28.83 -3.30
CA ARG A 400 -24.91 -30.27 -2.97
C ARG A 400 -26.29 -30.87 -2.81
N VAL A 401 -27.20 -30.23 -2.09
CA VAL A 401 -28.59 -30.67 -1.92
C VAL A 401 -29.31 -30.68 -3.27
N TYR A 402 -29.11 -29.64 -4.07
CA TYR A 402 -29.69 -29.54 -5.41
C TYR A 402 -29.20 -30.68 -6.34
N HIS A 403 -27.89 -30.94 -6.36
CA HIS A 403 -27.30 -32.04 -7.16
C HIS A 403 -27.79 -33.43 -6.69
N SER A 404 -27.84 -33.68 -5.38
CA SER A 404 -28.32 -34.95 -4.84
C SER A 404 -29.78 -35.20 -5.20
N GLY A 405 -30.60 -34.16 -5.14
CA GLY A 405 -32.01 -34.23 -5.50
C GLY A 405 -32.26 -34.55 -6.98
N ILE A 406 -31.40 -34.06 -7.89
CA ILE A 406 -31.46 -34.43 -9.30
C ILE A 406 -31.08 -35.90 -9.52
N GLN A 407 -29.99 -36.34 -8.86
CA GLN A 407 -29.47 -37.72 -9.06
C GLN A 407 -30.41 -38.80 -8.50
N SER A 408 -31.12 -38.53 -7.40
CA SER A 408 -32.06 -39.49 -6.82
C SER A 408 -33.40 -39.61 -7.57
N GLY A 409 -33.67 -38.73 -8.51
CA GLY A 409 -34.99 -38.67 -9.17
C GLY A 409 -36.11 -38.19 -8.21
N GLU A 410 -35.79 -37.88 -6.96
CA GLU A 410 -36.70 -37.50 -5.89
C GLU A 410 -36.96 -36.01 -5.78
N LEU A 411 -36.47 -35.19 -6.71
CA LEU A 411 -36.80 -33.76 -6.74
C LEU A 411 -38.32 -33.48 -6.82
N ALA A 412 -39.09 -34.56 -6.75
CA ALA A 412 -40.49 -34.45 -7.07
C ALA A 412 -41.34 -33.77 -5.96
N VAL A 413 -41.13 -33.95 -4.70
CA VAL A 413 -42.05 -33.33 -3.69
C VAL A 413 -41.37 -32.94 -2.37
N GLY A 414 -40.57 -33.82 -1.75
CA GLY A 414 -40.08 -33.60 -0.39
C GLY A 414 -38.95 -32.55 -0.23
N GLN A 415 -38.10 -32.41 -1.24
CA GLN A 415 -36.97 -31.47 -1.20
C GLN A 415 -37.34 -30.09 -1.71
N ARG A 416 -38.27 -29.97 -2.65
CA ARG A 416 -38.96 -28.70 -2.94
C ARG A 416 -39.63 -28.16 -1.64
N GLU A 417 -40.31 -29.03 -0.90
CA GLU A 417 -40.90 -28.65 0.36
C GLU A 417 -39.90 -28.31 1.48
N ALA A 418 -38.73 -28.96 1.54
CA ALA A 418 -37.68 -28.63 2.47
C ALA A 418 -37.00 -27.29 2.10
N LEU A 419 -36.72 -27.07 0.83
CA LEU A 419 -36.20 -25.82 0.31
C LEU A 419 -37.22 -24.68 0.46
N ASP A 420 -38.50 -24.95 0.17
CA ASP A 420 -39.61 -24.02 0.36
C ASP A 420 -39.87 -23.74 1.84
N ARG A 421 -39.64 -24.70 2.74
CA ARG A 421 -39.66 -24.48 4.20
C ARG A 421 -38.52 -23.58 4.65
N LEU A 422 -37.30 -23.82 4.15
CA LEU A 422 -36.12 -22.97 4.44
C LEU A 422 -36.37 -21.52 3.94
N LEU A 423 -36.87 -21.38 2.72
CA LEU A 423 -37.24 -20.09 2.12
C LEU A 423 -38.35 -19.37 2.95
N ARG A 424 -39.36 -20.11 3.38
CA ARG A 424 -40.45 -19.56 4.23
C ARG A 424 -39.95 -19.18 5.63
N GLN A 425 -39.04 -19.96 6.22
CA GLN A 425 -38.43 -19.62 7.51
C GLN A 425 -37.59 -18.34 7.41
N HIS A 426 -36.74 -18.21 6.37
CA HIS A 426 -35.94 -17.02 6.14
C HIS A 426 -36.80 -15.78 5.85
N ARG A 427 -37.89 -15.90 5.05
CA ARG A 427 -38.83 -14.82 4.80
C ARG A 427 -39.55 -14.36 6.09
N LYS A 428 -39.88 -15.28 6.97
CA LYS A 428 -40.51 -14.96 8.27
C LYS A 428 -39.50 -14.28 9.23
N ALA A 429 -38.24 -14.72 9.25
CA ALA A 429 -37.20 -14.09 10.06
C ALA A 429 -36.93 -12.65 9.61
N ALA A 430 -36.71 -12.43 8.32
CA ALA A 430 -36.51 -11.10 7.74
C ALA A 430 -37.70 -10.15 7.89
N ALA A 431 -38.95 -10.69 7.85
CA ALA A 431 -40.16 -9.90 8.13
C ALA A 431 -40.23 -9.46 9.59
N ARG A 432 -39.74 -10.30 10.53
CA ARG A 432 -39.67 -9.96 11.96
C ARG A 432 -38.61 -8.90 12.25
N GLU A 433 -37.44 -9.01 11.61
CA GLU A 433 -36.35 -8.02 11.73
C GLU A 433 -36.77 -6.66 11.21
N ARG A 434 -37.41 -6.59 10.02
CA ARG A 434 -37.96 -5.33 9.49
C ARG A 434 -39.06 -4.72 10.34
N ALA A 435 -39.90 -5.56 10.96
CA ALA A 435 -40.93 -5.08 11.88
C ALA A 435 -40.34 -4.51 13.17
N GLN A 436 -39.23 -5.08 13.66
CA GLN A 436 -38.51 -4.58 14.82
C GLN A 436 -37.74 -3.28 14.52
N GLU A 437 -37.11 -3.18 13.34
CA GLU A 437 -36.47 -1.94 12.89
C GLU A 437 -37.46 -0.80 12.68
N SER A 438 -38.67 -1.10 12.14
CA SER A 438 -39.72 -0.11 11.96
C SER A 438 -40.30 0.42 13.27
N THR A 439 -40.28 -0.40 14.34
CA THR A 439 -40.71 0.04 15.69
C THR A 439 -39.60 0.80 16.43
N ALA A 440 -38.33 0.58 16.11
CA ALA A 440 -37.19 1.28 16.71
C ALA A 440 -36.92 2.67 16.08
N VAL A 441 -37.39 2.92 14.86
CA VAL A 441 -37.27 4.23 14.16
C VAL A 441 -38.46 5.16 14.47
N GLY A 442 -39.54 4.62 15.08
CA GLY A 442 -40.76 5.37 15.44
C GLY A 442 -40.83 5.74 16.93
N ALA A 443 -39.83 5.46 17.74
CA ALA A 443 -39.69 5.85 19.14
C ALA A 443 -38.50 6.79 19.30
#